data_f64a892f92b7c63c11c707838be7fa9e
#
_entry.id   f64a892f92b7c63c11c707838be7fa9e
#
_cell.length_a   1.000
_cell.length_b   1.000
_cell.length_c   1.000
_cell.angle_alpha   90.00
_cell.angle_beta   90.00
_cell.angle_gamma   90.00
#
_symmetry.space_group_name_H-M   'P 1'
#
loop_
_entity.id
_entity.type
_entity.pdbx_description
1 polymer ?
#
loop_
_entity_poly.entity_id
_entity_poly.type
_entity_poly.pdbx_seq_one_letter_code
_entity_poly.pdbx_strand_id
1 'polypeptide(L)'
;MHLLNFTRAALAALALSGCASDAWQPENSFDTFLEQVRVKCWGIRLGAVTITKLMPNANTTDTYFMDVTSRYYNGKITEQSYVAALQGAYAAQTDSPGILCILGQMPNRPIDKPPAADGE
;
A
#
# COMPACT_ATOMS: atom_id res chain seq x y z
N MET A 1 2.25 -47.45 24.62
CA MET A 1 2.80 -47.26 23.28
C MET A 1 1.90 -46.52 22.34
N HIS A 2 0.64 -46.87 22.31
CA HIS A 2 -0.28 -46.17 21.41
C HIS A 2 -0.45 -44.70 21.77
N LEU A 3 -0.36 -44.38 23.04
CA LEU A 3 -0.53 -43.02 23.49
C LEU A 3 0.54 -42.06 22.96
N LEU A 4 1.75 -42.57 22.76
CA LEU A 4 2.85 -41.75 22.26
C LEU A 4 2.62 -41.28 20.83
N ASN A 5 1.99 -42.12 20.03
CA ASN A 5 1.76 -41.78 18.63
C ASN A 5 0.72 -40.69 18.50
N PHE A 6 -0.28 -40.69 19.33
CA PHE A 6 -1.30 -39.63 19.28
C PHE A 6 -0.72 -38.29 19.67
N THR A 7 0.17 -38.27 20.64
CA THR A 7 0.77 -37.02 21.08
C THR A 7 1.58 -36.34 19.97
N ARG A 8 2.28 -37.12 19.18
CA ARG A 8 3.10 -36.61 18.10
C ARG A 8 2.25 -35.96 17.02
N ALA A 9 1.14 -36.57 16.70
CA ALA A 9 0.26 -36.02 15.67
C ALA A 9 -0.31 -34.67 16.07
N ALA A 10 -0.65 -34.48 17.33
CA ALA A 10 -1.20 -33.24 17.82
C ALA A 10 -0.20 -32.08 17.69
N LEU A 11 1.06 -32.37 17.97
CA LEU A 11 2.10 -31.33 17.90
C LEU A 11 2.32 -30.84 16.48
N ALA A 12 2.27 -31.76 15.51
CA ALA A 12 2.46 -31.36 14.11
C ALA A 12 1.36 -30.42 13.62
N ALA A 13 0.14 -30.64 14.05
CA ALA A 13 -0.98 -29.81 13.64
C ALA A 13 -0.84 -28.38 14.14
N LEU A 14 -0.35 -28.20 15.35
CA LEU A 14 -0.18 -26.86 15.91
C LEU A 14 0.88 -26.07 15.16
N ALA A 15 1.95 -26.71 14.71
CA ALA A 15 3.01 -26.01 14.01
C ALA A 15 2.53 -25.42 12.68
N LEU A 16 1.67 -26.14 11.98
CA LEU A 16 1.16 -25.65 10.70
C LEU A 16 0.27 -24.42 10.85
N SER A 17 -0.52 -24.38 11.90
CA SER A 17 -1.39 -23.22 12.13
C SER A 17 -0.61 -21.94 12.36
N GLY A 18 0.50 -22.01 13.07
CA GLY A 18 1.31 -20.85 13.37
C GLY A 18 1.92 -20.23 12.12
N CYS A 19 2.39 -21.04 11.20
CA CYS A 19 3.02 -20.54 9.99
C CYS A 19 2.04 -19.79 9.08
N ALA A 20 0.82 -20.25 8.98
CA ALA A 20 -0.16 -19.66 8.09
C ALA A 20 -0.54 -18.24 8.52
N SER A 21 -0.55 -17.93 9.80
CA SER A 21 -0.91 -16.63 10.31
C SER A 21 0.10 -15.57 9.93
N ASP A 22 1.38 -15.89 9.97
CA ASP A 22 2.43 -14.92 9.78
C ASP A 22 2.59 -14.47 8.36
N ALA A 23 2.35 -15.36 7.41
CA ALA A 23 2.57 -15.06 6.00
C ALA A 23 1.56 -14.05 5.45
N TRP A 24 0.56 -13.72 6.21
CA TRP A 24 -0.61 -13.04 5.70
C TRP A 24 -0.64 -11.54 5.92
N GLN A 25 0.07 -11.06 6.91
CA GLN A 25 -0.06 -9.70 7.41
C GLN A 25 0.47 -8.58 6.54
N PRO A 26 1.64 -8.69 5.89
CA PRO A 26 2.23 -7.53 5.23
C PRO A 26 1.43 -6.97 4.06
N GLU A 27 0.70 -7.80 3.35
CA GLU A 27 -0.04 -7.34 2.18
C GLU A 27 -1.27 -6.55 2.55
N ASN A 28 -1.83 -6.81 3.70
CA ASN A 28 -3.03 -6.13 4.14
C ASN A 28 -2.84 -4.64 4.39
N SER A 29 -1.65 -4.23 4.79
CA SER A 29 -1.41 -2.83 5.13
C SER A 29 -1.58 -1.93 3.92
N PHE A 30 -1.00 -2.31 2.80
CA PHE A 30 -1.11 -1.51 1.59
C PHE A 30 -2.53 -1.55 1.05
N ASP A 31 -3.16 -2.70 1.08
CA ASP A 31 -4.54 -2.82 0.63
C ASP A 31 -5.47 -1.95 1.47
N THR A 32 -5.24 -1.91 2.77
CA THR A 32 -6.03 -1.06 3.66
C THR A 32 -5.83 0.41 3.31
N PHE A 33 -4.59 0.81 3.04
CA PHE A 33 -4.31 2.17 2.62
C PHE A 33 -5.04 2.50 1.32
N LEU A 34 -4.97 1.62 0.32
CA LEU A 34 -5.66 1.84 -0.94
C LEU A 34 -7.17 1.96 -0.74
N GLU A 35 -7.72 1.15 0.14
CA GLU A 35 -9.14 1.25 0.44
C GLU A 35 -9.50 2.59 1.05
N GLN A 36 -8.65 3.11 1.93
CA GLN A 36 -8.86 4.43 2.48
C GLN A 36 -8.81 5.51 1.41
N VAL A 37 -7.86 5.40 0.49
CA VAL A 37 -7.78 6.35 -0.63
C VAL A 37 -9.05 6.25 -1.47
N ARG A 38 -9.50 5.05 -1.75
CA ARG A 38 -10.69 4.86 -2.54
C ARG A 38 -11.92 5.47 -1.88
N VAL A 39 -12.08 5.26 -0.59
CA VAL A 39 -13.26 5.74 0.13
C VAL A 39 -13.20 7.25 0.37
N LYS A 40 -12.05 7.74 0.81
CA LYS A 40 -11.93 9.13 1.23
C LYS A 40 -11.68 10.09 0.09
N CYS A 41 -11.08 9.61 -0.99
CA CYS A 41 -10.66 10.46 -2.09
C CYS A 41 -11.46 10.21 -3.37
N TRP A 42 -12.58 9.53 -3.25
CA TRP A 42 -13.41 9.19 -4.41
C TRP A 42 -13.85 10.46 -5.15
N GLY A 43 -13.64 10.45 -6.45
CA GLY A 43 -14.07 11.57 -7.27
C GLY A 43 -13.22 12.82 -7.19
N ILE A 44 -12.18 12.83 -6.36
CA ILE A 44 -11.34 14.01 -6.21
C ILE A 44 -10.33 14.06 -7.34
N ARG A 45 -10.11 15.24 -7.88
CA ARG A 45 -9.22 15.41 -9.03
C ARG A 45 -7.76 15.39 -8.61
N LEU A 46 -6.99 14.71 -9.45
CA LEU A 46 -5.54 14.69 -9.34
C LEU A 46 -4.99 15.15 -10.69
N GLY A 47 -5.02 16.45 -10.94
CA GLY A 47 -4.62 16.98 -12.25
C GLY A 47 -5.63 16.63 -13.33
N ALA A 48 -5.18 15.98 -14.38
CA ALA A 48 -6.03 15.68 -15.53
C ALA A 48 -7.01 14.54 -15.29
N VAL A 49 -6.84 13.80 -14.22
CA VAL A 49 -7.69 12.64 -13.93
C VAL A 49 -8.26 12.75 -12.53
N THR A 50 -9.27 11.92 -12.24
CA THR A 50 -9.77 11.77 -10.88
C THR A 50 -9.15 10.54 -10.26
N ILE A 51 -9.08 10.54 -8.94
CA ILE A 51 -8.56 9.37 -8.21
C ILE A 51 -9.37 8.12 -8.52
N THR A 52 -10.67 8.30 -8.74
CA THR A 52 -11.53 7.18 -9.09
C THR A 52 -10.99 6.38 -10.27
N LYS A 53 -10.45 7.06 -11.28
CA LYS A 53 -9.93 6.40 -12.47
C LYS A 53 -8.60 5.72 -12.24
N LEU A 54 -7.89 6.11 -11.20
CA LEU A 54 -6.60 5.51 -10.89
C LEU A 54 -6.72 4.24 -10.06
N MET A 55 -7.85 4.07 -9.38
CA MET A 55 -8.05 2.91 -8.52
C MET A 55 -8.30 1.66 -9.34
N PRO A 56 -7.79 0.52 -8.89
CA PRO A 56 -8.06 -0.74 -9.58
C PRO A 56 -9.54 -1.09 -9.53
N ASN A 57 -10.02 -1.63 -10.64
CA ASN A 57 -11.38 -2.13 -10.70
C ASN A 57 -11.41 -3.32 -11.63
N ALA A 58 -12.61 -3.85 -11.91
CA ALA A 58 -12.75 -5.08 -12.70
C ALA A 58 -12.21 -4.95 -14.11
N ASN A 59 -12.16 -3.74 -14.64
CA ASN A 59 -11.84 -3.54 -16.06
C ASN A 59 -10.49 -2.89 -16.30
N THR A 60 -10.01 -2.07 -15.36
CA THR A 60 -8.79 -1.31 -15.58
C THR A 60 -7.99 -1.21 -14.29
N THR A 61 -6.69 -1.06 -14.47
CA THR A 61 -5.77 -0.76 -13.38
C THR A 61 -4.72 0.19 -13.92
N ASP A 62 -4.54 1.30 -13.26
CA ASP A 62 -3.44 2.20 -13.62
C ASP A 62 -2.18 1.66 -12.98
N THR A 63 -1.40 0.95 -13.77
CA THR A 63 -0.22 0.26 -13.29
C THR A 63 0.83 1.23 -12.75
N TYR A 64 1.01 2.36 -13.42
CA TYR A 64 1.99 3.34 -12.97
C TYR A 64 1.61 3.90 -11.61
N PHE A 65 0.35 4.28 -11.45
CA PHE A 65 -0.12 4.81 -10.17
C PHE A 65 0.09 3.79 -9.04
N MET A 66 -0.26 2.55 -9.31
CA MET A 66 -0.11 1.49 -8.32
C MET A 66 1.36 1.28 -7.95
N ASP A 67 2.22 1.27 -8.95
CA ASP A 67 3.65 1.04 -8.72
C ASP A 67 4.26 2.17 -7.87
N VAL A 68 4.08 3.41 -8.30
CA VAL A 68 4.73 4.52 -7.60
C VAL A 68 4.12 4.70 -6.21
N THR A 69 2.82 4.45 -6.06
CA THR A 69 2.16 4.59 -4.77
C THR A 69 2.63 3.52 -3.80
N SER A 70 2.81 2.28 -4.27
CA SER A 70 3.33 1.23 -3.40
C SER A 70 4.76 1.53 -2.97
N ARG A 71 5.59 2.09 -3.85
CA ARG A 71 6.96 2.46 -3.49
C ARG A 71 6.97 3.52 -2.39
N TYR A 72 6.11 4.51 -2.54
CA TYR A 72 6.01 5.55 -1.52
C TYR A 72 5.51 4.98 -0.20
N TYR A 73 4.46 4.17 -0.27
CA TYR A 73 3.91 3.56 0.94
C TYR A 73 4.96 2.75 1.68
N ASN A 74 5.80 2.03 0.96
CA ASN A 74 6.81 1.16 1.55
C ASN A 74 8.14 1.87 1.83
N GLY A 75 8.19 3.18 1.69
CA GLY A 75 9.38 3.95 2.02
C GLY A 75 10.51 3.82 1.04
N LYS A 76 10.23 3.38 -0.18
CA LYS A 76 11.25 3.22 -1.21
C LYS A 76 11.58 4.52 -1.91
N ILE A 77 10.67 5.47 -1.91
CA ILE A 77 10.91 6.80 -2.45
C ILE A 77 10.40 7.82 -1.45
N THR A 78 10.90 9.05 -1.57
CA THR A 78 10.50 10.13 -0.70
C THR A 78 9.13 10.66 -1.10
N GLU A 79 8.51 11.42 -0.19
CA GLU A 79 7.28 12.10 -0.53
C GLU A 79 7.49 13.06 -1.69
N GLN A 80 8.61 13.76 -1.72
CA GLN A 80 8.91 14.68 -2.82
C GLN A 80 8.98 13.96 -4.15
N SER A 81 9.64 12.80 -4.17
CA SER A 81 9.72 12.01 -5.40
C SER A 81 8.35 11.51 -5.83
N TYR A 82 7.54 11.11 -4.87
CA TYR A 82 6.20 10.63 -5.15
C TYR A 82 5.34 11.73 -5.76
N VAL A 83 5.34 12.91 -5.12
CA VAL A 83 4.55 14.03 -5.61
C VAL A 83 5.02 14.44 -7.02
N ALA A 84 6.33 14.47 -7.25
CA ALA A 84 6.86 14.81 -8.57
C ALA A 84 6.41 13.80 -9.61
N ALA A 85 6.36 12.52 -9.26
CA ALA A 85 5.90 11.48 -10.17
C ALA A 85 4.44 11.69 -10.55
N LEU A 86 3.59 12.02 -9.58
CA LEU A 86 2.19 12.27 -9.86
C LEU A 86 1.99 13.53 -10.70
N GLN A 87 2.78 14.56 -10.43
CA GLN A 87 2.71 15.78 -11.23
C GLN A 87 3.06 15.51 -12.69
N GLY A 88 4.12 14.74 -12.92
CA GLY A 88 4.55 14.47 -14.28
C GLY A 88 3.61 13.55 -15.03
N ALA A 89 3.08 12.54 -14.35
CA ALA A 89 2.23 11.55 -15.00
C ALA A 89 0.81 12.06 -15.27
N TYR A 90 0.29 12.92 -14.39
CA TYR A 90 -1.13 13.29 -14.43
C TYR A 90 -1.36 14.77 -14.56
N ALA A 91 -0.34 15.53 -14.89
CA ALA A 91 -0.45 16.98 -15.06
C ALA A 91 -1.03 17.67 -13.82
N ALA A 92 -0.54 17.28 -12.65
CA ALA A 92 -1.08 17.79 -11.39
C ALA A 92 -0.19 18.90 -10.83
N GLN A 93 -0.81 19.75 -10.02
CA GLN A 93 -0.07 20.73 -9.22
C GLN A 93 0.31 20.09 -7.89
N THR A 94 1.32 20.68 -7.22
CA THR A 94 1.76 20.17 -5.92
C THR A 94 0.63 20.15 -4.89
N ASP A 95 -0.25 21.14 -4.95
CA ASP A 95 -1.36 21.29 -4.03
C ASP A 95 -2.67 20.76 -4.61
N SER A 96 -2.58 19.91 -5.61
CA SER A 96 -3.76 19.28 -6.19
C SER A 96 -4.58 18.61 -5.10
N PRO A 97 -5.91 18.79 -5.09
CA PRO A 97 -6.74 18.14 -4.06
C PRO A 97 -6.53 16.63 -3.98
N GLY A 98 -6.32 15.98 -5.12
CA GLY A 98 -6.09 14.54 -5.11
C GLY A 98 -4.79 14.17 -4.43
N ILE A 99 -3.71 14.92 -4.70
CA ILE A 99 -2.44 14.66 -4.04
C ILE A 99 -2.58 14.83 -2.54
N LEU A 100 -3.17 15.95 -2.11
CA LEU A 100 -3.34 16.20 -0.68
C LEU A 100 -4.19 15.13 -0.02
N CYS A 101 -5.22 14.66 -0.71
CA CYS A 101 -6.08 13.63 -0.16
C CYS A 101 -5.32 12.33 0.04
N ILE A 102 -4.53 11.91 -0.95
CA ILE A 102 -3.75 10.68 -0.83
C ILE A 102 -2.75 10.79 0.31
N LEU A 103 -2.03 11.89 0.38
CA LEU A 103 -1.04 12.07 1.44
C LEU A 103 -1.69 12.02 2.81
N GLY A 104 -2.92 12.51 2.92
CA GLY A 104 -3.66 12.49 4.17
C GLY A 104 -4.04 11.10 4.65
N GLN A 105 -4.03 10.11 3.76
CA GLN A 105 -4.36 8.74 4.14
C GLN A 105 -3.13 7.93 4.54
N MET A 106 -1.94 8.48 4.39
CA MET A 106 -0.73 7.75 4.74
C MET A 106 -0.68 7.48 6.23
N PRO A 107 -0.21 6.29 6.61
CA PRO A 107 -0.02 6.00 8.02
C PRO A 107 0.96 6.99 8.65
N ASN A 108 0.76 7.25 9.92
CA ASN A 108 1.64 8.15 10.65
C ASN A 108 3.03 7.55 10.70
N ARG A 109 4.02 8.29 10.19
CA ARG A 109 5.39 7.85 10.20
C ARG A 109 6.31 9.06 10.18
N PRO A 110 7.58 8.90 10.56
CA PRO A 110 8.50 10.03 10.60
C PRO A 110 8.69 10.62 9.21
N ILE A 111 8.24 11.85 9.03
CA ILE A 111 8.28 12.51 7.74
C ILE A 111 9.70 12.93 7.37
N ASP A 112 10.43 13.33 8.37
CA ASP A 112 11.79 13.81 8.18
C ASP A 112 12.80 12.70 8.01
N LYS A 113 12.38 11.47 8.18
CA LYS A 113 13.26 10.34 7.99
C LYS A 113 13.22 9.91 6.53
N PRO A 114 14.32 10.06 5.81
CA PRO A 114 14.33 9.66 4.41
C PRO A 114 14.21 8.15 4.28
N PRO A 115 13.76 7.67 3.13
CA PRO A 115 13.78 6.24 2.88
C PRO A 115 15.21 5.74 2.89
N ALA A 116 15.38 4.43 2.88
CA ALA A 116 16.71 3.86 2.82
C ALA A 116 17.52 4.53 1.71
N ALA A 117 18.79 4.77 1.96
CA ALA A 117 19.61 5.59 1.09
C ALA A 117 19.60 5.13 -0.36
N ASP A 118 19.42 3.87 -0.56
CA ASP A 118 19.40 3.29 -1.88
C ASP A 118 18.01 3.27 -2.48
N GLY A 119 17.06 3.81 -1.78
CA GLY A 119 15.69 3.84 -2.26
C GLY A 119 15.45 4.80 -3.40
N GLU A 120 16.41 5.63 -3.67
CA GLU A 120 16.29 6.63 -4.74
C GLU A 120 16.84 6.12 -6.07
#